data_6c2374e2cee75e47262bf3953d8cc98e
#
_entry.id   6c2374e2cee75e47262bf3953d8cc98e
#
_cell.length_a   1.000
_cell.length_b   1.000
_cell.length_c   1.000
_cell.angle_alpha   90.00
_cell.angle_beta   90.00
_cell.angle_gamma   90.00
#
_symmetry.space_group_name_H-M   'P 1'
#
loop_
_entity.id
_entity.type
_entity.pdbx_description
1 polymer ?
#
loop_
_entity_poly.entity_id
_entity_poly.type
_entity_poly.pdbx_seq_one_letter_code
_entity_poly.pdbx_strand_id
1 'polypeptide(L)'
;MRRLALASLMALVVGCGLISSDVAEIKFNLPPRMYSFDSASFGVPAGISGEVPCGAGQIVTDCCNPPPPLPAPDCSANALTCEQNENGMNVCMAQANVSQSQTMNLGQDVQQLSGLTGLVSISIKRISYEVTVNTLDVDVPEVFLYLAPSGVTDPGDPSAKKFGTLPAISAMTTPAGDVVLESNSASVLESFTSNIQSPFTFIAATTLKVSHSPTGRIDMTITGQLAAKP
;
A
#
# COMPACT_ATOMS: atom_id res chain seq x y z
N MET A 1 -52.19 14.13 -73.40
CA MET A 1 -50.79 14.47 -73.28
C MET A 1 -50.58 15.33 -72.03
N ARG A 2 -50.40 14.77 -70.90
CA ARG A 2 -50.18 15.54 -69.65
C ARG A 2 -48.94 14.94 -68.96
N ARG A 3 -47.88 15.75 -68.86
CA ARG A 3 -46.64 15.42 -68.17
C ARG A 3 -46.85 15.74 -66.69
N LEU A 4 -46.81 14.73 -65.84
CA LEU A 4 -46.78 14.84 -64.41
C LEU A 4 -45.32 14.76 -63.97
N ALA A 5 -44.81 15.87 -63.49
CA ALA A 5 -43.48 15.97 -62.82
C ALA A 5 -43.66 15.58 -61.38
N LEU A 6 -43.08 14.46 -60.95
CA LEU A 6 -42.93 14.11 -59.56
C LEU A 6 -41.71 14.78 -58.98
N ALA A 7 -41.95 15.76 -58.14
CA ALA A 7 -40.89 16.37 -57.32
C ALA A 7 -40.64 15.46 -56.09
N SER A 8 -39.53 14.75 -56.09
CA SER A 8 -39.06 14.01 -54.91
C SER A 8 -38.49 14.98 -53.91
N LEU A 9 -39.21 15.20 -52.83
CA LEU A 9 -38.76 15.95 -51.66
C LEU A 9 -37.88 15.01 -50.80
N MET A 10 -36.55 15.07 -50.96
CA MET A 10 -35.60 14.45 -50.05
C MET A 10 -35.59 15.26 -48.75
N ALA A 11 -36.28 14.79 -47.74
CA ALA A 11 -36.13 15.25 -46.37
C ALA A 11 -34.79 14.75 -45.85
N LEU A 12 -33.78 15.62 -45.85
CA LEU A 12 -32.55 15.46 -45.07
C LEU A 12 -32.92 15.52 -43.59
N VAL A 13 -33.13 14.36 -42.98
CA VAL A 13 -33.14 14.21 -41.54
C VAL A 13 -31.68 14.40 -41.10
N VAL A 14 -31.33 15.65 -40.76
CA VAL A 14 -30.12 15.92 -39.97
C VAL A 14 -30.42 15.36 -38.59
N GLY A 15 -30.11 14.08 -38.42
CA GLY A 15 -29.98 13.47 -37.10
C GLY A 15 -28.83 14.18 -36.39
N CYS A 16 -29.14 15.24 -35.62
CA CYS A 16 -28.29 15.65 -34.54
C CYS A 16 -28.25 14.43 -33.59
N GLY A 17 -27.33 13.48 -33.90
CA GLY A 17 -26.95 12.47 -32.99
C GLY A 17 -26.50 13.18 -31.73
N LEU A 18 -27.32 13.07 -30.70
CA LEU A 18 -26.86 13.16 -29.33
C LEU A 18 -25.69 12.16 -29.21
N ILE A 19 -24.50 12.61 -29.53
CA ILE A 19 -23.29 11.98 -29.05
C ILE A 19 -23.38 12.26 -27.56
N SER A 20 -24.05 11.35 -26.84
CA SER A 20 -23.87 11.26 -25.40
C SER A 20 -22.37 11.07 -25.23
N SER A 21 -21.73 12.06 -24.64
CA SER A 21 -20.34 12.00 -24.23
C SER A 21 -20.14 11.06 -23.04
N ASP A 22 -20.85 9.93 -23.03
CA ASP A 22 -20.51 8.79 -22.21
C ASP A 22 -19.25 8.18 -22.79
N VAL A 23 -18.16 8.85 -22.49
CA VAL A 23 -16.82 8.34 -22.75
C VAL A 23 -16.74 6.98 -22.08
N ALA A 24 -16.58 5.94 -22.89
CA ALA A 24 -16.57 4.57 -22.42
C ALA A 24 -15.49 4.40 -21.34
N GLU A 25 -15.93 4.13 -20.13
CA GLU A 25 -15.03 3.84 -19.01
C GLU A 25 -14.42 2.45 -19.22
N ILE A 26 -13.10 2.38 -19.33
CA ILE A 26 -12.36 1.12 -19.46
C ILE A 26 -12.00 0.65 -18.04
N LYS A 27 -12.65 -0.40 -17.56
CA LYS A 27 -12.32 -1.04 -16.29
C LYS A 27 -11.18 -2.04 -16.50
N PHE A 28 -10.20 -2.01 -15.61
CA PHE A 28 -9.07 -2.95 -15.63
C PHE A 28 -8.60 -3.28 -14.23
N ASN A 29 -7.91 -4.42 -14.11
CA ASN A 29 -7.29 -4.84 -12.87
C ASN A 29 -5.78 -4.58 -12.96
N LEU A 30 -5.20 -4.08 -11.88
CA LEU A 30 -3.74 -4.08 -11.72
C LEU A 30 -3.26 -5.52 -11.56
N PRO A 31 -2.09 -5.86 -12.11
CA PRO A 31 -1.45 -7.14 -11.78
C PRO A 31 -1.29 -7.26 -10.26
N PRO A 32 -1.57 -8.44 -9.69
CA PRO A 32 -1.39 -8.68 -8.27
C PRO A 32 0.05 -8.36 -7.85
N ARG A 33 0.21 -7.65 -6.74
CA ARG A 33 1.52 -7.32 -6.16
C ARG A 33 1.71 -8.11 -4.88
N MET A 34 2.75 -8.94 -4.87
CA MET A 34 3.09 -9.77 -3.72
C MET A 34 4.11 -9.04 -2.86
N TYR A 35 3.84 -9.00 -1.56
CA TYR A 35 4.74 -8.48 -0.53
C TYR A 35 5.04 -9.62 0.44
N SER A 36 6.33 -9.83 0.70
CA SER A 36 6.79 -10.86 1.63
C SER A 36 7.70 -10.21 2.66
N PHE A 37 7.32 -10.28 3.91
CA PHE A 37 8.09 -9.74 5.03
C PHE A 37 8.54 -10.90 5.92
N ASP A 38 9.82 -11.16 5.92
CA ASP A 38 10.46 -12.11 6.82
C ASP A 38 10.92 -11.38 8.09
N SER A 39 10.67 -11.97 9.25
CA SER A 39 11.03 -11.39 10.54
C SER A 39 12.51 -11.09 10.67
N ALA A 40 13.38 -11.85 10.01
CA ALA A 40 14.82 -11.59 9.96
C ALA A 40 15.16 -10.24 9.28
N SER A 41 14.27 -9.74 8.42
CA SER A 41 14.44 -8.45 7.72
C SER A 41 13.96 -7.24 8.53
N PHE A 42 13.32 -7.45 9.68
CA PHE A 42 12.76 -6.33 10.47
C PHE A 42 13.83 -5.53 11.20
N GLY A 43 15.06 -6.03 11.25
CA GLY A 43 16.16 -5.35 11.93
C GLY A 43 15.97 -5.24 13.44
N VAL A 44 15.12 -6.08 14.03
CA VAL A 44 14.99 -6.18 15.48
C VAL A 44 16.24 -6.83 16.04
N PRO A 45 16.90 -6.23 17.07
CA PRO A 45 18.13 -6.77 17.63
C PRO A 45 17.94 -8.21 18.12
N ALA A 46 18.92 -9.05 17.83
CA ALA A 46 19.01 -10.35 18.47
C ALA A 46 19.21 -10.16 19.98
N GLY A 47 18.58 -11.00 20.79
CA GLY A 47 18.73 -10.96 22.26
C GLY A 47 17.64 -10.19 23.00
N ILE A 48 16.69 -9.53 22.29
CA ILE A 48 15.44 -9.12 22.92
C ILE A 48 14.63 -10.41 23.14
N SER A 49 14.73 -10.96 24.35
CA SER A 49 14.03 -12.18 24.72
C SER A 49 13.18 -11.93 25.95
N GLY A 50 11.88 -11.93 25.77
CA GLY A 50 10.94 -11.74 26.85
C GLY A 50 10.72 -10.27 27.26
N GLU A 51 9.89 -10.08 28.25
CA GLU A 51 9.55 -8.76 28.79
C GLU A 51 10.64 -8.31 29.78
N VAL A 52 11.50 -7.41 29.34
CA VAL A 52 12.49 -6.76 30.22
C VAL A 52 11.80 -5.57 30.89
N PRO A 53 11.61 -5.57 32.20
CA PRO A 53 11.04 -4.43 32.91
C PRO A 53 11.92 -3.18 32.76
N CYS A 54 11.32 -2.01 32.63
CA CYS A 54 12.04 -0.76 32.53
C CYS A 54 11.39 0.35 33.36
N GLY A 55 12.21 1.31 33.79
CA GLY A 55 11.74 2.53 34.47
C GLY A 55 11.56 3.69 33.51
N ALA A 56 10.58 4.53 33.79
CA ALA A 56 10.40 5.77 33.01
C ALA A 56 11.68 6.62 33.07
N GLY A 57 12.29 6.87 31.90
CA GLY A 57 13.51 7.67 31.78
C GLY A 57 14.83 6.90 31.93
N GLN A 58 14.80 5.58 32.13
CA GLN A 58 16.00 4.73 32.28
C GLN A 58 16.17 3.73 31.11
N ILE A 59 15.67 4.06 29.93
CA ILE A 59 15.65 3.15 28.77
C ILE A 59 17.02 2.55 28.45
N VAL A 60 18.07 3.37 28.45
CA VAL A 60 19.43 2.91 28.11
C VAL A 60 20.00 1.97 29.16
N THR A 61 19.75 2.23 30.44
CA THR A 61 20.27 1.38 31.52
C THR A 61 19.49 0.08 31.64
N ASP A 62 18.18 0.14 31.56
CA ASP A 62 17.33 -1.02 31.81
C ASP A 62 17.18 -1.92 30.57
N CYS A 63 16.96 -1.32 29.40
CA CYS A 63 16.72 -2.07 28.18
C CYS A 63 18.00 -2.59 27.53
N CYS A 64 19.11 -1.82 27.62
CA CYS A 64 20.36 -2.21 27.01
C CYS A 64 21.26 -3.03 27.93
N ASN A 65 21.00 -3.01 29.22
CA ASN A 65 21.73 -3.78 30.22
C ASN A 65 20.77 -4.51 31.16
N PRO A 66 19.97 -5.44 30.63
CA PRO A 66 19.00 -6.16 31.45
C PRO A 66 19.72 -6.97 32.54
N PRO A 67 19.07 -7.19 33.71
CA PRO A 67 19.65 -8.00 34.74
C PRO A 67 19.85 -9.46 34.27
N PRO A 68 20.95 -10.14 34.67
CA PRO A 68 21.14 -11.54 34.36
C PRO A 68 19.94 -12.39 34.85
N PRO A 69 19.52 -13.46 34.12
CA PRO A 69 20.25 -14.15 33.06
C PRO A 69 19.92 -13.61 31.61
N LEU A 70 19.25 -12.49 31.46
CA LEU A 70 18.83 -11.97 30.14
C LEU A 70 20.04 -11.49 29.34
N PRO A 71 20.15 -11.87 28.06
CA PRO A 71 21.18 -11.35 27.18
C PRO A 71 20.95 -9.85 26.92
N ALA A 72 22.03 -9.07 26.90
CA ALA A 72 21.95 -7.65 26.52
C ALA A 72 21.67 -7.54 25.01
N PRO A 73 20.62 -6.81 24.59
CA PRO A 73 20.36 -6.58 23.17
C PRO A 73 21.40 -5.62 22.58
N ASP A 74 21.58 -5.70 21.25
CA ASP A 74 22.36 -4.70 20.54
C ASP A 74 21.55 -3.39 20.43
N CYS A 75 21.83 -2.43 21.28
CA CYS A 75 21.17 -1.13 21.32
C CYS A 75 21.65 -0.16 20.25
N SER A 76 22.65 -0.52 19.44
CA SER A 76 23.21 0.37 18.41
C SER A 76 22.34 0.53 17.19
N ALA A 77 21.46 -0.44 16.91
CA ALA A 77 20.74 -0.53 15.64
C ALA A 77 19.29 -0.02 15.68
N ASN A 78 18.62 0.04 16.86
CA ASN A 78 17.19 0.35 16.93
C ASN A 78 16.82 1.19 18.16
N ALA A 79 15.83 2.07 17.99
CA ALA A 79 15.25 2.81 19.08
C ALA A 79 14.51 1.85 20.02
N LEU A 80 15.08 1.57 21.19
CA LEU A 80 14.36 0.95 22.28
C LEU A 80 13.52 2.00 23.00
N THR A 81 12.28 1.62 23.32
CA THR A 81 11.36 2.45 24.11
C THR A 81 10.93 1.67 25.35
N CYS A 82 10.53 2.40 26.39
CA CYS A 82 9.95 1.83 27.59
C CYS A 82 8.45 2.12 27.57
N GLU A 83 7.63 1.14 27.29
CA GLU A 83 6.18 1.30 27.12
C GLU A 83 5.40 0.29 27.96
N GLN A 84 4.15 0.59 28.28
CA GLN A 84 3.29 -0.36 28.98
C GLN A 84 2.84 -1.47 28.02
N ASN A 85 2.98 -2.72 28.48
CA ASN A 85 2.39 -3.86 27.82
C ASN A 85 0.89 -3.99 28.17
N GLU A 86 0.22 -5.00 27.60
CA GLU A 86 -1.20 -5.28 27.86
C GLU A 86 -1.53 -5.54 29.34
N ASN A 87 -0.55 -5.95 30.13
CA ASN A 87 -0.68 -6.18 31.56
C ASN A 87 -0.40 -4.93 32.41
N GLY A 88 -0.16 -3.77 31.79
CA GLY A 88 0.12 -2.51 32.46
C GLY A 88 1.53 -2.42 33.05
N MET A 89 2.43 -3.34 32.70
CA MET A 89 3.84 -3.29 33.11
C MET A 89 4.64 -2.49 32.08
N ASN A 90 5.56 -1.65 32.56
CA ASN A 90 6.53 -1.01 31.68
C ASN A 90 7.60 -2.02 31.25
N VAL A 91 7.70 -2.24 29.96
CA VAL A 91 8.64 -3.19 29.35
C VAL A 91 9.42 -2.54 28.22
N CYS A 92 10.60 -3.08 27.95
CA CYS A 92 11.42 -2.65 26.83
C CYS A 92 10.83 -3.15 25.52
N MET A 93 10.57 -2.22 24.60
CA MET A 93 10.06 -2.49 23.27
C MET A 93 11.10 -2.07 22.22
N ALA A 94 11.34 -2.90 21.23
CA ALA A 94 12.08 -2.50 20.04
C ALA A 94 11.11 -1.95 18.99
N GLN A 95 11.49 -0.87 18.35
CA GLN A 95 10.75 -0.30 17.24
C GLN A 95 11.47 -0.64 15.93
N ALA A 96 10.77 -1.31 15.02
CA ALA A 96 11.28 -1.66 13.70
C ALA A 96 10.41 -1.01 12.60
N ASN A 97 11.05 -0.21 11.74
CA ASN A 97 10.39 0.32 10.55
C ASN A 97 10.54 -0.67 9.40
N VAL A 98 9.42 -1.22 8.96
CA VAL A 98 9.38 -2.25 7.91
C VAL A 98 8.74 -1.64 6.67
N SER A 99 9.45 -1.68 5.54
CA SER A 99 8.90 -1.21 4.28
C SER A 99 9.33 -2.09 3.12
N GLN A 100 8.44 -2.23 2.15
CA GLN A 100 8.74 -2.82 0.85
C GLN A 100 8.19 -1.94 -0.26
N SER A 101 8.93 -1.86 -1.36
CA SER A 101 8.56 -1.03 -2.50
C SER A 101 8.59 -1.84 -3.80
N GLN A 102 7.70 -1.50 -4.71
CA GLN A 102 7.63 -2.09 -6.06
C GLN A 102 7.37 -1.00 -7.08
N THR A 103 8.13 -1.02 -8.18
CA THR A 103 7.90 -0.11 -9.30
C THR A 103 6.74 -0.61 -10.16
N MET A 104 5.90 0.30 -10.60
CA MET A 104 4.75 0.07 -11.47
C MET A 104 4.83 0.97 -12.70
N ASN A 105 4.43 0.45 -13.86
CA ASN A 105 4.23 1.22 -15.08
C ASN A 105 2.90 0.80 -15.71
N LEU A 106 1.87 1.63 -15.60
CA LEU A 106 0.53 1.26 -16.05
C LEU A 106 0.47 0.99 -17.55
N GLY A 107 1.21 1.73 -18.36
CA GLY A 107 1.25 1.51 -19.81
C GLY A 107 1.91 0.21 -20.23
N GLN A 108 2.79 -0.34 -19.39
CA GLN A 108 3.46 -1.62 -19.63
C GLN A 108 2.76 -2.78 -18.89
N ASP A 109 2.37 -2.55 -17.65
CA ASP A 109 1.82 -3.59 -16.76
C ASP A 109 0.35 -3.91 -17.09
N VAL A 110 -0.39 -2.99 -17.75
CA VAL A 110 -1.81 -3.13 -18.06
C VAL A 110 -2.02 -3.09 -19.57
N GLN A 111 -2.22 -4.27 -20.16
CA GLN A 111 -2.36 -4.41 -21.61
C GLN A 111 -3.46 -3.52 -22.22
N GLN A 112 -4.57 -3.31 -21.50
CA GLN A 112 -5.69 -2.46 -21.94
C GLN A 112 -5.30 -0.99 -22.11
N LEU A 113 -4.22 -0.55 -21.46
CA LEU A 113 -3.73 0.83 -21.50
C LEU A 113 -2.56 1.03 -22.47
N SER A 114 -1.93 -0.05 -22.95
CA SER A 114 -0.71 0.01 -23.76
C SER A 114 -0.87 0.79 -25.08
N GLY A 115 -2.07 0.86 -25.64
CA GLY A 115 -2.39 1.58 -26.88
C GLY A 115 -2.96 3.01 -26.67
N LEU A 116 -3.15 3.43 -25.43
CA LEU A 116 -3.72 4.75 -25.14
C LEU A 116 -2.59 5.80 -25.19
N THR A 117 -2.72 6.73 -26.11
CA THR A 117 -1.85 7.90 -26.22
C THR A 117 -2.67 9.15 -25.89
N GLY A 118 -2.35 9.80 -24.77
CA GLY A 118 -3.06 11.02 -24.38
C GLY A 118 -3.32 11.08 -22.87
N LEU A 119 -3.99 12.13 -22.44
CA LEU A 119 -4.41 12.30 -21.06
C LEU A 119 -5.52 11.29 -20.76
N VAL A 120 -5.26 10.38 -19.83
CA VAL A 120 -6.21 9.41 -19.35
C VAL A 120 -6.46 9.71 -17.88
N SER A 121 -7.72 9.95 -17.54
CA SER A 121 -8.12 10.07 -16.14
C SER A 121 -8.29 8.67 -15.56
N ILE A 122 -7.54 8.34 -14.51
CA ILE A 122 -7.62 7.05 -13.82
C ILE A 122 -8.29 7.23 -12.48
N SER A 123 -9.29 6.40 -12.22
CA SER A 123 -10.02 6.37 -10.95
C SER A 123 -9.88 5.02 -10.26
N ILE A 124 -9.77 5.05 -8.93
CA ILE A 124 -9.77 3.84 -8.10
C ILE A 124 -11.22 3.37 -7.93
N LYS A 125 -11.49 2.11 -8.23
CA LYS A 125 -12.78 1.47 -7.94
C LYS A 125 -12.70 0.67 -6.64
N ARG A 126 -11.60 -0.08 -6.47
CA ARG A 126 -11.35 -0.90 -5.29
C ARG A 126 -9.87 -1.23 -5.20
N ILE A 127 -9.33 -1.22 -4.01
CA ILE A 127 -8.05 -1.85 -3.68
C ILE A 127 -8.33 -2.87 -2.59
N SER A 128 -7.91 -4.11 -2.79
CA SER A 128 -8.09 -5.19 -1.83
C SER A 128 -6.77 -5.86 -1.53
N TYR A 129 -6.72 -6.52 -0.38
CA TYR A 129 -5.57 -7.30 0.06
C TYR A 129 -6.01 -8.69 0.50
N GLU A 130 -5.10 -9.63 0.42
CA GLU A 130 -5.24 -10.99 0.92
C GLU A 130 -3.91 -11.41 1.55
N VAL A 131 -3.94 -11.83 2.80
CA VAL A 131 -2.80 -12.45 3.47
C VAL A 131 -2.83 -13.93 3.16
N THR A 132 -1.85 -14.42 2.40
CA THR A 132 -1.79 -15.82 1.94
C THR A 132 -1.01 -16.71 2.89
N VAL A 133 -0.02 -16.15 3.59
CA VAL A 133 0.76 -16.83 4.64
C VAL A 133 0.96 -15.85 5.78
N ASN A 134 0.74 -16.28 7.00
CA ASN A 134 1.13 -15.55 8.19
C ASN A 134 1.57 -16.55 9.28
N THR A 135 2.87 -16.63 9.50
CA THR A 135 3.51 -17.40 10.55
C THR A 135 4.23 -16.51 11.55
N LEU A 136 4.00 -15.17 11.48
CA LEU A 136 4.53 -14.25 12.47
C LEU A 136 3.91 -14.51 13.84
N ASP A 137 4.74 -14.51 14.87
CA ASP A 137 4.34 -14.65 16.27
C ASP A 137 4.00 -13.31 16.94
N VAL A 138 3.99 -12.23 16.16
CA VAL A 138 3.64 -10.87 16.60
C VAL A 138 2.56 -10.29 15.68
N ASP A 139 1.74 -9.41 16.23
CA ASP A 139 0.76 -8.65 15.46
C ASP A 139 1.46 -7.64 14.56
N VAL A 140 0.96 -7.49 13.34
CA VAL A 140 1.37 -6.43 12.42
C VAL A 140 0.40 -5.26 12.58
N PRO A 141 0.86 -4.07 12.99
CA PRO A 141 0.02 -2.88 13.04
C PRO A 141 -0.52 -2.50 11.66
N GLU A 142 -1.29 -1.43 11.60
CA GLU A 142 -1.74 -0.88 10.32
C GLU A 142 -0.57 -0.71 9.35
N VAL A 143 -0.78 -1.16 8.09
CA VAL A 143 0.20 -1.00 7.02
C VAL A 143 -0.22 0.18 6.14
N PHE A 144 0.63 1.19 6.08
CA PHE A 144 0.39 2.38 5.28
C PHE A 144 0.89 2.18 3.84
N LEU A 145 0.04 2.55 2.88
CA LEU A 145 0.34 2.45 1.47
C LEU A 145 0.64 3.84 0.90
N TYR A 146 1.74 3.94 0.16
CA TYR A 146 2.18 5.19 -0.46
C TYR A 146 2.39 5.01 -1.95
N LEU A 147 2.18 6.09 -2.70
CA LEU A 147 2.67 6.26 -4.06
C LEU A 147 3.81 7.28 -4.04
N ALA A 148 4.86 7.01 -4.79
CA ALA A 148 6.05 7.85 -4.85
C ALA A 148 6.61 7.90 -6.29
N PRO A 149 7.42 8.91 -6.63
CA PRO A 149 8.16 8.91 -7.89
C PRO A 149 9.02 7.65 -8.04
N SER A 150 9.25 7.22 -9.28
CA SER A 150 10.10 6.05 -9.55
C SER A 150 11.46 6.17 -8.87
N GLY A 151 11.86 5.11 -8.16
CA GLY A 151 13.13 5.04 -7.44
C GLY A 151 13.08 5.55 -5.99
N VAL A 152 12.01 6.21 -5.57
CA VAL A 152 11.79 6.57 -4.15
C VAL A 152 11.23 5.34 -3.43
N THR A 153 11.92 4.89 -2.39
CA THR A 153 11.56 3.68 -1.60
C THR A 153 11.32 3.98 -0.13
N ASP A 154 11.67 5.18 0.33
CA ASP A 154 11.45 5.63 1.70
C ASP A 154 10.06 6.24 1.84
N PRO A 155 9.17 5.70 2.72
CA PRO A 155 7.86 6.28 2.99
C PRO A 155 7.94 7.66 3.68
N GLY A 156 9.09 8.01 4.29
CA GLY A 156 9.37 9.31 4.89
C GLY A 156 9.79 10.38 3.89
N ASP A 157 10.05 10.04 2.63
CA ASP A 157 10.37 11.01 1.59
C ASP A 157 9.18 11.97 1.36
N PRO A 158 9.39 13.29 1.29
CA PRO A 158 8.32 14.26 1.12
C PRO A 158 7.54 14.11 -0.21
N SER A 159 8.11 13.43 -1.21
CA SER A 159 7.43 13.10 -2.47
C SER A 159 6.56 11.85 -2.38
N ALA A 160 6.76 10.98 -1.38
CA ALA A 160 5.88 9.84 -1.11
C ALA A 160 4.55 10.36 -0.54
N LYS A 161 3.43 9.90 -1.14
CA LYS A 161 2.09 10.33 -0.76
C LYS A 161 1.30 9.14 -0.26
N LYS A 162 0.87 9.19 0.99
CA LYS A 162 -0.03 8.18 1.55
C LYS A 162 -1.35 8.19 0.78
N PHE A 163 -1.83 7.02 0.38
CA PHE A 163 -3.08 6.90 -0.35
C PHE A 163 -4.06 5.88 0.26
N GLY A 164 -3.58 5.04 1.18
CA GLY A 164 -4.45 4.06 1.84
C GLY A 164 -3.80 3.40 3.04
N THR A 165 -4.60 2.61 3.75
CA THR A 165 -4.20 1.89 4.96
C THR A 165 -4.83 0.49 4.95
N LEU A 166 -4.03 -0.54 5.21
CA LEU A 166 -4.53 -1.86 5.59
C LEU A 166 -4.75 -1.89 7.09
N PRO A 167 -5.83 -2.52 7.57
CA PRO A 167 -6.03 -2.70 9.00
C PRO A 167 -4.93 -3.59 9.62
N ALA A 168 -4.79 -3.51 10.93
CA ALA A 168 -3.88 -4.39 11.67
C ALA A 168 -4.19 -5.88 11.42
N ILE A 169 -3.14 -6.69 11.38
CA ILE A 169 -3.22 -8.13 11.12
C ILE A 169 -2.72 -8.86 12.35
N SER A 170 -3.60 -9.63 12.98
CA SER A 170 -3.20 -10.42 14.15
C SER A 170 -2.23 -11.53 13.78
N ALA A 171 -1.35 -11.87 14.72
CA ALA A 171 -0.41 -12.98 14.59
C ALA A 171 -1.11 -14.26 14.11
N MET A 172 -0.45 -15.05 13.26
CA MET A 172 -0.94 -16.34 12.77
C MET A 172 -2.30 -16.30 12.05
N THR A 173 -2.82 -15.13 11.64
CA THR A 173 -4.09 -15.02 10.91
C THR A 173 -3.86 -14.62 9.44
N THR A 174 -4.77 -15.05 8.57
CA THR A 174 -4.73 -14.80 7.13
C THR A 174 -5.99 -14.06 6.66
N PRO A 175 -6.19 -12.77 7.07
CA PRO A 175 -7.34 -12.01 6.66
C PRO A 175 -7.26 -11.57 5.20
N ALA A 176 -8.44 -11.31 4.63
CA ALA A 176 -8.60 -10.61 3.37
C ALA A 176 -9.62 -9.49 3.53
N GLY A 177 -9.47 -8.42 2.75
CA GLY A 177 -10.38 -7.28 2.85
C GLY A 177 -10.05 -6.16 1.89
N ASP A 178 -10.69 -5.03 2.11
CA ASP A 178 -10.45 -3.82 1.34
C ASP A 178 -9.49 -2.90 2.07
N VAL A 179 -8.67 -2.20 1.30
CA VAL A 179 -7.82 -1.12 1.78
C VAL A 179 -8.71 0.09 2.08
N VAL A 180 -8.52 0.69 3.24
CA VAL A 180 -9.15 1.97 3.61
C VAL A 180 -8.42 3.08 2.87
N LEU A 181 -9.07 3.68 1.88
CA LEU A 181 -8.48 4.74 1.07
C LEU A 181 -8.52 6.08 1.81
N GLU A 182 -7.46 6.87 1.67
CA GLU A 182 -7.44 8.25 2.15
C GLU A 182 -8.40 9.13 1.35
N SER A 183 -8.91 10.19 1.95
CA SER A 183 -9.87 11.10 1.29
C SER A 183 -9.32 11.76 0.01
N ASN A 184 -7.99 11.89 -0.10
CA ASN A 184 -7.28 12.45 -1.24
C ASN A 184 -6.70 11.39 -2.19
N SER A 185 -6.99 10.10 -1.98
CA SER A 185 -6.40 8.99 -2.75
C SER A 185 -6.57 9.14 -4.27
N ALA A 186 -7.71 9.67 -4.71
CA ALA A 186 -7.97 9.91 -6.12
C ALA A 186 -6.99 10.94 -6.72
N SER A 187 -6.80 12.09 -6.07
CA SER A 187 -5.86 13.11 -6.53
C SER A 187 -4.40 12.68 -6.41
N VAL A 188 -4.08 11.87 -5.39
CA VAL A 188 -2.75 11.25 -5.27
C VAL A 188 -2.50 10.33 -6.45
N LEU A 189 -3.42 9.41 -6.76
CA LEU A 189 -3.27 8.52 -7.92
C LEU A 189 -3.13 9.32 -9.23
N GLU A 190 -3.99 10.31 -9.45
CA GLU A 190 -3.96 11.15 -10.64
C GLU A 190 -2.61 11.83 -10.84
N SER A 191 -1.97 12.31 -9.77
CA SER A 191 -0.66 12.95 -9.85
C SER A 191 0.44 12.03 -10.36
N PHE A 192 0.32 10.70 -10.16
CA PHE A 192 1.27 9.69 -10.64
C PHE A 192 0.85 9.04 -11.96
N THR A 193 -0.41 9.14 -12.34
CA THR A 193 -0.96 8.49 -13.54
C THR A 193 -1.32 9.44 -14.66
N SER A 194 -1.09 10.75 -14.49
CA SER A 194 -1.27 11.75 -15.54
C SER A 194 -0.49 11.43 -16.83
N ASN A 195 0.61 10.69 -16.70
CA ASN A 195 1.29 10.02 -17.81
C ASN A 195 1.42 8.53 -17.47
N ILE A 196 0.55 7.71 -18.09
CA ILE A 196 0.51 6.26 -17.86
C ILE A 196 1.80 5.52 -18.27
N GLN A 197 2.66 6.14 -19.08
CA GLN A 197 3.96 5.59 -19.46
C GLN A 197 5.06 5.90 -18.44
N SER A 198 4.80 6.81 -17.52
CA SER A 198 5.77 7.13 -16.47
C SER A 198 5.67 6.11 -15.33
N PRO A 199 6.78 5.46 -14.95
CA PRO A 199 6.78 4.55 -13.82
C PRO A 199 6.65 5.33 -12.50
N PHE A 200 6.03 4.70 -11.51
CA PHE A 200 5.97 5.17 -10.13
C PHE A 200 6.23 4.02 -9.16
N THR A 201 6.50 4.34 -7.91
CA THR A 201 6.76 3.35 -6.87
C THR A 201 5.57 3.23 -5.94
N PHE A 202 5.16 2.01 -5.67
CA PHE A 202 4.20 1.64 -4.64
C PHE A 202 4.97 1.17 -3.41
N ILE A 203 4.72 1.77 -2.24
CA ILE A 203 5.41 1.44 -0.99
C ILE A 203 4.37 0.96 0.03
N ALA A 204 4.62 -0.19 0.65
CA ALA A 204 3.89 -0.67 1.82
C ALA A 204 4.82 -0.57 3.04
N ALA A 205 4.39 0.13 4.08
CA ALA A 205 5.22 0.40 5.25
C ALA A 205 4.43 0.32 6.54
N THR A 206 5.07 -0.17 7.60
CA THR A 206 4.53 -0.20 8.97
C THR A 206 5.65 -0.03 9.98
N THR A 207 5.28 0.31 11.21
CA THR A 207 6.21 0.35 12.34
C THR A 207 5.78 -0.67 13.36
N LEU A 208 6.60 -1.70 13.53
CA LEU A 208 6.42 -2.73 14.55
C LEU A 208 6.99 -2.26 15.89
N LYS A 209 6.30 -2.58 16.96
CA LYS A 209 6.81 -2.46 18.33
C LYS A 209 6.73 -3.84 18.97
N VAL A 210 7.86 -4.37 19.36
CA VAL A 210 7.97 -5.75 19.83
C VAL A 210 8.82 -5.85 21.09
N SER A 211 8.40 -6.70 22.02
CA SER A 211 9.13 -6.99 23.26
C SER A 211 10.08 -8.18 23.12
N HIS A 212 10.04 -8.90 22.01
CA HIS A 212 10.93 -10.01 21.69
C HIS A 212 11.29 -10.00 20.21
N SER A 213 12.33 -10.73 19.81
CA SER A 213 12.68 -10.91 18.41
C SER A 213 11.58 -11.70 17.70
N PRO A 214 10.87 -11.12 16.71
CA PRO A 214 9.80 -11.83 16.01
C PRO A 214 10.35 -13.03 15.25
N THR A 215 9.50 -14.05 15.08
CA THR A 215 9.79 -15.21 14.24
C THR A 215 8.70 -15.39 13.20
N GLY A 216 9.07 -16.02 12.06
CA GLY A 216 8.13 -16.30 10.97
C GLY A 216 8.14 -15.25 9.86
N ARG A 217 7.10 -15.31 9.03
CA ARG A 217 6.92 -14.40 7.88
C ARG A 217 5.45 -14.12 7.62
N ILE A 218 5.19 -13.05 6.90
CA ILE A 218 3.88 -12.73 6.35
C ILE A 218 4.02 -12.48 4.85
N ASP A 219 3.18 -13.17 4.05
CA ASP A 219 3.05 -12.98 2.61
C ASP A 219 1.67 -12.42 2.33
N MET A 220 1.58 -11.31 1.60
CA MET A 220 0.31 -10.69 1.23
C MET A 220 0.30 -10.30 -0.24
N THR A 221 -0.88 -10.32 -0.82
CA THR A 221 -1.14 -9.87 -2.18
C THR A 221 -2.06 -8.67 -2.15
N ILE A 222 -1.68 -7.61 -2.86
CA ILE A 222 -2.52 -6.43 -3.08
C ILE A 222 -2.99 -6.43 -4.53
N THR A 223 -4.29 -6.23 -4.72
CA THR A 223 -4.93 -6.14 -6.03
C THR A 223 -5.70 -4.83 -6.14
N GLY A 224 -5.78 -4.28 -7.36
CA GLY A 224 -6.49 -3.03 -7.61
C GLY A 224 -7.43 -3.16 -8.79
N GLN A 225 -8.66 -2.66 -8.63
CA GLN A 225 -9.58 -2.38 -9.74
C GLN A 225 -9.58 -0.89 -10.00
N LEU A 226 -9.22 -0.53 -11.21
CA LEU A 226 -9.19 0.85 -11.66
C LEU A 226 -10.11 1.04 -12.87
N ALA A 227 -10.38 2.27 -13.19
CA ALA A 227 -11.06 2.62 -14.43
C ALA A 227 -10.38 3.82 -15.07
N ALA A 228 -10.22 3.75 -16.38
CA ALA A 228 -9.66 4.80 -17.20
C ALA A 228 -10.75 5.45 -18.05
N LYS A 229 -10.68 6.78 -18.19
CA LYS A 229 -11.45 7.56 -19.15
C LYS A 229 -10.47 8.31 -20.05
N PRO A 230 -10.62 8.21 -21.36
CA PRO A 230 -9.84 9.00 -22.31
C PRO A 230 -10.12 10.47 -22.23
#